data_7c26f3420b6cc401556bb6507e8edb7b
#
_entry.id   7c26f3420b6cc401556bb6507e8edb7b
#
_cell.length_a   1.000
_cell.length_b   1.000
_cell.length_c   1.000
_cell.angle_alpha   90.00
_cell.angle_beta   90.00
_cell.angle_gamma   90.00
#
_symmetry.space_group_name_H-M   'P 1'
#
loop_
_entity.id
_entity.type
_entity.pdbx_description
1 polymer ?
#
loop_
_entity_poly.entity_id
_entity_poly.type
_entity_poly.pdbx_seq_one_letter_code
_entity_poly.pdbx_strand_id
1 'polypeptide(L)'
;MLVTIWDQLTPPTKLDLEAGTRYRKRDLLAAMLVCSANDAASVLAGSGRASYGDFIARMNKRAKRLGAGNSCFLNPHGLDLPGQYSTARDSAIIAYHAYHDPLIRHLSVMESLPFQYADGRTSILHNTNMLLLHRPPYFNGLKSGFTILGGKCLVATSKYDGVETIIVMLDSTPQDVFQDAEKLLQWRLKRLKENM
;
A
#
# COMPACT_ATOMS: atom_id res chain seq x y z
N MET A 1 9.10 -15.46 8.44
CA MET A 1 8.85 -14.70 9.67
C MET A 1 7.87 -15.48 10.55
N LEU A 2 7.97 -15.35 11.86
CA LEU A 2 7.05 -15.99 12.81
C LEU A 2 5.85 -15.07 13.04
N VAL A 3 4.65 -15.62 13.01
CA VAL A 3 3.41 -14.93 13.39
C VAL A 3 3.26 -15.01 14.92
N THR A 4 2.99 -13.87 15.56
CA THR A 4 2.69 -13.82 17.00
C THR A 4 1.20 -13.65 17.25
N ILE A 5 0.77 -13.81 18.49
CA ILE A 5 -0.62 -13.56 18.89
C ILE A 5 -1.05 -12.10 18.59
N TRP A 6 -0.12 -11.14 18.70
CA TRP A 6 -0.38 -9.73 18.38
C TRP A 6 -0.66 -9.50 16.89
N ASP A 7 0.06 -10.23 16.02
CA ASP A 7 -0.17 -10.16 14.57
C ASP A 7 -1.52 -10.78 14.21
N GLN A 8 -1.87 -11.92 14.81
CA GLN A 8 -3.17 -12.58 14.63
C GLN A 8 -4.34 -11.69 15.07
N LEU A 9 -4.17 -10.91 16.14
CA LEU A 9 -5.19 -10.00 16.67
C LEU A 9 -5.29 -8.66 15.90
N THR A 10 -4.47 -8.44 14.88
CA THR A 10 -4.57 -7.24 14.04
C THR A 10 -5.97 -7.14 13.43
N PRO A 11 -6.61 -5.95 13.48
CA PRO A 11 -7.95 -5.77 12.89
C PRO A 11 -7.97 -5.98 11.37
N PRO A 12 -9.13 -6.33 10.77
CA PRO A 12 -9.26 -6.55 9.33
C PRO A 12 -9.01 -5.24 8.52
N THR A 13 -8.67 -5.36 7.21
CA THR A 13 -8.61 -6.57 6.38
C THR A 13 -7.36 -7.40 6.70
N LYS A 14 -7.48 -8.72 6.73
CA LYS A 14 -6.36 -9.60 7.10
C LYS A 14 -6.49 -10.99 6.46
N LEU A 15 -5.44 -11.79 6.53
CA LEU A 15 -5.37 -13.16 6.04
C LEU A 15 -5.83 -14.19 7.11
N ASP A 16 -6.02 -13.77 8.35
CA ASP A 16 -6.23 -14.63 9.52
C ASP A 16 -5.05 -15.58 9.75
N LEU A 17 -3.84 -15.02 9.73
CA LEU A 17 -2.61 -15.74 10.00
C LEU A 17 -2.61 -16.27 11.45
N GLU A 18 -2.33 -17.56 11.63
CA GLU A 18 -2.31 -18.19 12.95
C GLU A 18 -1.00 -17.98 13.68
N ALA A 19 -1.07 -17.63 14.96
CA ALA A 19 0.10 -17.50 15.83
C ALA A 19 0.89 -18.82 15.90
N GLY A 20 2.22 -18.71 15.91
CA GLY A 20 3.12 -19.87 15.88
C GLY A 20 3.51 -20.33 14.47
N THR A 21 2.78 -19.90 13.44
CA THR A 21 3.09 -20.25 12.03
C THR A 21 4.22 -19.40 11.46
N ARG A 22 4.80 -19.84 10.34
CA ARG A 22 5.90 -19.14 9.67
C ARG A 22 5.63 -18.93 8.19
N TYR A 23 5.89 -17.70 7.72
CA TYR A 23 5.76 -17.32 6.32
C TYR A 23 7.04 -16.67 5.79
N ARG A 24 7.24 -16.72 4.47
CA ARG A 24 8.33 -16.00 3.80
C ARG A 24 8.01 -14.50 3.77
N LYS A 25 9.05 -13.66 3.93
CA LYS A 25 8.88 -12.20 3.85
C LYS A 25 8.25 -11.74 2.53
N ARG A 26 8.63 -12.38 1.43
CA ARG A 26 8.12 -12.04 0.10
C ARG A 26 6.62 -12.29 -0.02
N ASP A 27 6.13 -13.41 0.52
CA ASP A 27 4.71 -13.78 0.44
C ASP A 27 3.85 -12.82 1.28
N LEU A 28 4.32 -12.46 2.48
CA LEU A 28 3.69 -11.44 3.32
C LEU A 28 3.69 -10.05 2.66
N LEU A 29 4.82 -9.66 2.02
CA LEU A 29 4.91 -8.40 1.30
C LEU A 29 3.94 -8.37 0.11
N ALA A 30 3.85 -9.46 -0.64
CA ALA A 30 2.91 -9.59 -1.75
C ALA A 30 1.46 -9.49 -1.27
N ALA A 31 1.09 -10.21 -0.21
CA ALA A 31 -0.25 -10.13 0.37
C ALA A 31 -0.59 -8.71 0.88
N MET A 32 0.35 -8.06 1.59
CA MET A 32 0.18 -6.68 2.05
C MET A 32 -0.06 -5.71 0.89
N LEU A 33 0.67 -5.85 -0.22
CA LEU A 33 0.54 -4.96 -1.37
C LEU A 33 -0.73 -5.25 -2.19
N VAL A 34 -1.06 -6.51 -2.41
CA VAL A 34 -2.17 -6.94 -3.27
C VAL A 34 -3.51 -6.83 -2.54
N CYS A 35 -3.72 -7.56 -1.44
CA CYS A 35 -5.01 -7.56 -0.75
C CYS A 35 -5.05 -6.68 0.51
N SER A 36 -3.99 -5.90 0.76
CA SER A 36 -3.95 -4.98 1.91
C SER A 36 -4.02 -5.67 3.27
N ALA A 37 -3.42 -6.85 3.42
CA ALA A 37 -3.46 -7.65 4.63
C ALA A 37 -2.75 -6.97 5.80
N ASN A 38 -3.50 -6.56 6.82
CA ASN A 38 -2.99 -5.84 7.99
C ASN A 38 -2.12 -6.72 8.90
N ASP A 39 -2.50 -7.98 9.08
CA ASP A 39 -1.71 -8.97 9.84
C ASP A 39 -0.36 -9.25 9.16
N ALA A 40 -0.33 -9.33 7.83
CA ALA A 40 0.91 -9.45 7.08
C ALA A 40 1.83 -8.22 7.29
N ALA A 41 1.26 -7.00 7.31
CA ALA A 41 2.00 -5.78 7.63
C ALA A 41 2.57 -5.80 9.06
N SER A 42 1.78 -6.28 10.04
CA SER A 42 2.22 -6.44 11.43
C SER A 42 3.38 -7.44 11.56
N VAL A 43 3.27 -8.61 10.92
CA VAL A 43 4.36 -9.62 10.91
C VAL A 43 5.63 -9.05 10.27
N LEU A 44 5.50 -8.28 9.17
CA LEU A 44 6.63 -7.62 8.51
C LEU A 44 7.29 -6.56 9.38
N ALA A 45 6.53 -5.87 10.21
CA ALA A 45 7.05 -4.88 11.16
C ALA A 45 7.91 -5.52 12.27
N GLY A 46 7.76 -6.80 12.48
CA GLY A 46 8.52 -7.57 13.45
C GLY A 46 7.72 -7.94 14.67
N SER A 47 7.81 -9.22 15.01
CA SER A 47 7.05 -9.85 16.08
C SER A 47 7.53 -9.39 17.45
N GLY A 48 6.63 -8.77 18.23
CA GLY A 48 6.86 -8.35 19.61
C GLY A 48 6.90 -6.83 19.78
N ARG A 49 6.46 -6.35 20.97
CA ARG A 49 6.26 -4.91 21.25
C ARG A 49 7.50 -4.04 21.01
N ALA A 50 8.69 -4.50 21.42
CA ALA A 50 9.91 -3.72 21.25
C ALA A 50 10.28 -3.57 19.76
N SER A 51 10.26 -4.67 19.00
CA SER A 51 10.56 -4.65 17.55
C SER A 51 9.54 -3.85 16.74
N TYR A 52 8.26 -3.86 17.15
CA TYR A 52 7.20 -3.08 16.52
C TYR A 52 7.41 -1.58 16.70
N GLY A 53 7.68 -1.12 17.92
CA GLY A 53 8.00 0.28 18.21
C GLY A 53 9.23 0.77 17.44
N ASP A 54 10.28 -0.03 17.40
CA ASP A 54 11.49 0.26 16.63
C ASP A 54 11.21 0.34 15.13
N PHE A 55 10.32 -0.51 14.62
CA PHE A 55 9.92 -0.46 13.21
C PHE A 55 9.19 0.85 12.90
N ILE A 56 8.22 1.26 13.71
CA ILE A 56 7.51 2.54 13.57
C ILE A 56 8.48 3.72 13.63
N ALA A 57 9.41 3.71 14.58
CA ALA A 57 10.45 4.74 14.66
C ALA A 57 11.29 4.80 13.37
N ARG A 58 11.65 3.64 12.80
CA ARG A 58 12.36 3.57 11.49
C ARG A 58 11.49 4.07 10.34
N MET A 59 10.18 3.77 10.30
CA MET A 59 9.25 4.30 9.29
C MET A 59 9.28 5.84 9.31
N ASN A 60 9.07 6.46 10.47
CA ASN A 60 9.06 7.91 10.63
C ASN A 60 10.43 8.53 10.29
N LYS A 61 11.52 7.92 10.75
CA LYS A 61 12.88 8.37 10.40
C LYS A 61 13.14 8.27 8.90
N ARG A 62 12.65 7.22 8.25
CA ARG A 62 12.78 7.06 6.79
C ARG A 62 11.96 8.10 6.04
N ALA A 63 10.71 8.30 6.40
CA ALA A 63 9.83 9.32 5.81
C ALA A 63 10.48 10.70 5.86
N LYS A 64 10.96 11.11 7.05
CA LYS A 64 11.66 12.38 7.22
C LYS A 64 12.91 12.51 6.35
N ARG A 65 13.73 11.45 6.24
CA ARG A 65 14.93 11.45 5.36
C ARG A 65 14.61 11.54 3.87
N LEU A 66 13.42 11.07 3.46
CA LEU A 66 12.95 11.17 2.10
C LEU A 66 12.36 12.56 1.77
N GLY A 67 12.18 13.44 2.76
CA GLY A 67 11.53 14.74 2.59
C GLY A 67 10.02 14.73 2.86
N ALA A 68 9.47 13.60 3.35
CA ALA A 68 8.08 13.47 3.79
C ALA A 68 7.96 13.84 5.28
N GLY A 69 8.20 15.12 5.61
CA GLY A 69 8.31 15.61 6.98
C GLY A 69 6.98 15.94 7.66
N ASN A 70 5.89 16.01 6.88
CA ASN A 70 4.54 16.28 7.39
C ASN A 70 3.72 14.98 7.52
N SER A 71 4.39 13.90 7.95
CA SER A 71 3.77 12.58 8.16
C SER A 71 4.21 12.03 9.50
N CYS A 72 3.27 11.36 10.18
CA CYS A 72 3.50 10.62 11.40
C CYS A 72 2.81 9.27 11.32
N PHE A 73 3.59 8.20 11.36
CA PHE A 73 3.10 6.82 11.34
C PHE A 73 3.15 6.25 12.75
N LEU A 74 2.06 5.60 13.19
CA LEU A 74 1.93 4.98 14.50
C LEU A 74 1.68 3.47 14.43
N ASN A 75 1.39 2.97 13.22
CA ASN A 75 1.28 1.53 12.93
C ASN A 75 1.75 1.23 11.49
N PRO A 76 2.06 -0.02 11.15
CA PRO A 76 2.54 -0.39 9.82
C PRO A 76 1.43 -0.64 8.79
N HIS A 77 0.18 -0.75 9.22
CA HIS A 77 -0.95 -1.17 8.39
C HIS A 77 -1.89 -0.01 8.00
N GLY A 78 -1.72 1.18 8.58
CA GLY A 78 -2.46 2.38 8.19
C GLY A 78 -3.86 2.51 8.77
N LEU A 79 -4.27 1.67 9.74
CA LEU A 79 -5.53 1.85 10.46
C LEU A 79 -5.50 3.09 11.33
N ASP A 80 -6.67 3.69 11.54
CA ASP A 80 -6.82 4.95 12.26
C ASP A 80 -6.27 4.88 13.69
N LEU A 81 -5.41 5.82 14.02
CA LEU A 81 -4.94 6.09 15.38
C LEU A 81 -4.83 7.60 15.59
N PRO A 82 -5.24 8.12 16.77
CA PRO A 82 -5.06 9.52 17.09
C PRO A 82 -3.58 9.94 16.97
N GLY A 83 -3.31 10.97 16.18
CA GLY A 83 -1.96 11.45 15.91
C GLY A 83 -1.25 10.80 14.72
N GLN A 84 -1.85 9.83 14.04
CA GLN A 84 -1.37 9.33 12.75
C GLN A 84 -1.90 10.21 11.61
N TYR A 85 -1.00 10.69 10.76
CA TYR A 85 -1.38 11.54 9.62
C TYR A 85 -0.33 11.49 8.51
N SER A 86 -0.73 11.91 7.32
CA SER A 86 0.14 12.20 6.19
C SER A 86 -0.47 13.29 5.32
N THR A 87 0.26 13.73 4.30
CA THR A 87 -0.24 14.64 3.26
C THR A 87 -0.15 13.97 1.90
N ALA A 88 -0.91 14.47 0.91
CA ALA A 88 -0.82 13.96 -0.45
C ALA A 88 0.61 14.12 -1.02
N ARG A 89 1.29 15.22 -0.71
CA ARG A 89 2.68 15.45 -1.10
C ARG A 89 3.63 14.42 -0.49
N ASP A 90 3.55 14.19 0.81
CA ASP A 90 4.42 13.24 1.50
C ASP A 90 4.17 11.82 1.03
N SER A 91 2.91 11.46 0.84
CA SER A 91 2.52 10.17 0.26
C SER A 91 3.07 10.00 -1.15
N ALA A 92 3.08 11.04 -1.99
CA ALA A 92 3.68 11.01 -3.32
C ALA A 92 5.21 10.82 -3.26
N ILE A 93 5.90 11.47 -2.31
CA ILE A 93 7.35 11.30 -2.10
C ILE A 93 7.66 9.86 -1.70
N ILE A 94 6.92 9.30 -0.73
CA ILE A 94 7.10 7.92 -0.29
C ILE A 94 6.79 6.95 -1.45
N ALA A 95 5.72 7.20 -2.19
CA ALA A 95 5.32 6.41 -3.35
C ALA A 95 6.37 6.40 -4.45
N TYR A 96 7.01 7.54 -4.72
CA TYR A 96 8.10 7.64 -5.68
C TYR A 96 9.22 6.65 -5.35
N HIS A 97 9.68 6.64 -4.11
CA HIS A 97 10.72 5.71 -3.68
C HIS A 97 10.26 4.26 -3.66
N ALA A 98 9.00 3.99 -3.30
CA ALA A 98 8.44 2.64 -3.32
C ALA A 98 8.30 2.11 -4.76
N TYR A 99 7.83 2.95 -5.70
CA TYR A 99 7.67 2.59 -7.11
C TYR A 99 9.01 2.26 -7.80
N HIS A 100 10.11 2.89 -7.35
CA HIS A 100 11.46 2.62 -7.89
C HIS A 100 12.15 1.41 -7.24
N ASP A 101 11.53 0.77 -6.24
CA ASP A 101 11.94 -0.55 -5.79
C ASP A 101 11.39 -1.62 -6.75
N PRO A 102 12.25 -2.42 -7.42
CA PRO A 102 11.80 -3.39 -8.43
C PRO A 102 10.84 -4.45 -7.88
N LEU A 103 11.03 -4.86 -6.61
CA LEU A 103 10.17 -5.87 -5.98
C LEU A 103 8.79 -5.29 -5.67
N ILE A 104 8.74 -4.11 -5.07
CA ILE A 104 7.47 -3.42 -4.75
C ILE A 104 6.69 -3.16 -6.04
N ARG A 105 7.35 -2.60 -7.07
CA ARG A 105 6.74 -2.35 -8.36
C ARG A 105 6.17 -3.63 -9.00
N HIS A 106 6.93 -4.71 -8.99
CA HIS A 106 6.49 -6.00 -9.54
C HIS A 106 5.27 -6.55 -8.78
N LEU A 107 5.28 -6.52 -7.45
CA LEU A 107 4.20 -7.08 -6.65
C LEU A 107 2.93 -6.21 -6.69
N SER A 108 3.06 -4.89 -6.72
CA SER A 108 1.92 -3.98 -6.67
C SER A 108 1.04 -3.98 -7.91
N VAL A 109 1.55 -4.47 -9.07
CA VAL A 109 0.77 -4.57 -10.31
C VAL A 109 0.04 -5.90 -10.47
N MET A 110 0.28 -6.87 -9.59
CA MET A 110 -0.38 -8.18 -9.68
C MET A 110 -1.88 -8.02 -9.42
N GLU A 111 -2.71 -8.42 -10.36
CA GLU A 111 -4.17 -8.41 -10.21
C GLU A 111 -4.64 -9.42 -9.16
N SER A 112 -3.97 -10.55 -9.09
CA SER A 112 -4.17 -11.58 -8.09
C SER A 112 -2.92 -12.40 -7.86
N LEU A 113 -2.87 -13.12 -6.74
CA LEU A 113 -1.81 -14.08 -6.47
C LEU A 113 -2.32 -15.25 -5.62
N PRO A 114 -1.82 -16.47 -5.84
CA PRO A 114 -2.07 -17.58 -4.93
C PRO A 114 -1.28 -17.38 -3.64
N PHE A 115 -1.95 -17.57 -2.49
CA PHE A 115 -1.34 -17.53 -1.18
C PHE A 115 -1.53 -18.86 -0.48
N GLN A 116 -0.41 -19.48 -0.07
CA GLN A 116 -0.42 -20.75 0.64
C GLN A 116 -0.31 -20.50 2.14
N TYR A 117 -1.29 -21.00 2.89
CA TYR A 117 -1.30 -20.97 4.35
C TYR A 117 -0.43 -22.07 4.94
N ALA A 118 -0.05 -21.92 6.20
CA ALA A 118 0.80 -22.89 6.90
C ALA A 118 0.11 -24.25 7.11
N ASP A 119 -1.22 -24.28 7.11
CA ASP A 119 -2.04 -25.49 7.19
C ASP A 119 -2.23 -26.22 5.84
N GLY A 120 -1.62 -25.71 4.77
CA GLY A 120 -1.70 -26.26 3.41
C GLY A 120 -2.83 -25.70 2.55
N ARG A 121 -3.78 -24.94 3.11
CA ARG A 121 -4.82 -24.25 2.31
C ARG A 121 -4.18 -23.27 1.35
N THR A 122 -4.84 -23.06 0.20
CA THR A 122 -4.48 -22.03 -0.77
C THR A 122 -5.68 -21.13 -1.04
N SER A 123 -5.47 -19.82 -1.07
CA SER A 123 -6.47 -18.83 -1.51
C SER A 123 -5.91 -17.97 -2.63
N ILE A 124 -6.79 -17.50 -3.50
CA ILE A 124 -6.42 -16.47 -4.48
C ILE A 124 -6.72 -15.10 -3.85
N LEU A 125 -5.67 -14.32 -3.63
CA LEU A 125 -5.77 -12.95 -3.16
C LEU A 125 -5.96 -12.02 -4.36
N HIS A 126 -6.87 -11.06 -4.28
CA HIS A 126 -7.15 -10.10 -5.34
C HIS A 126 -6.67 -8.71 -4.95
N ASN A 127 -6.20 -7.96 -5.95
CA ASN A 127 -5.73 -6.59 -5.74
C ASN A 127 -6.92 -5.66 -5.44
N THR A 128 -6.70 -4.79 -4.46
CA THR A 128 -7.69 -3.79 -4.04
C THR A 128 -7.67 -2.51 -4.89
N ASN A 129 -6.72 -2.38 -5.81
CA ASN A 129 -6.64 -1.28 -6.75
C ASN A 129 -7.42 -1.59 -8.02
N MET A 130 -8.65 -1.11 -8.10
CA MET A 130 -9.56 -1.35 -9.23
C MET A 130 -9.04 -0.80 -10.57
N LEU A 131 -8.12 0.18 -10.56
CA LEU A 131 -7.51 0.68 -11.80
C LEU A 131 -6.69 -0.38 -12.52
N LEU A 132 -6.15 -1.37 -11.81
CA LEU A 132 -5.44 -2.49 -12.41
C LEU A 132 -6.39 -3.50 -13.06
N LEU A 133 -7.61 -3.63 -12.52
CA LEU A 133 -8.59 -4.62 -12.96
C LEU A 133 -9.44 -4.13 -14.14
N HIS A 134 -9.76 -2.84 -14.17
CA HIS A 134 -10.69 -2.24 -15.14
C HIS A 134 -10.03 -1.29 -16.12
N ARG A 135 -8.76 -1.17 -16.10
CA ARG A 135 -7.91 -0.42 -16.68
C ARG A 135 -7.69 0.18 -17.69
N PRO A 136 -7.52 1.44 -17.94
CA PRO A 136 -6.70 1.86 -19.03
C PRO A 136 -5.27 1.29 -18.89
N PRO A 137 -4.62 0.95 -20.01
CA PRO A 137 -3.31 0.30 -19.99
C PRO A 137 -2.18 1.16 -19.37
N TYR A 138 -2.54 2.34 -18.88
CA TYR A 138 -1.59 3.32 -18.36
C TYR A 138 -1.27 3.17 -16.87
N PHE A 139 -2.19 2.58 -16.08
CA PHE A 139 -1.97 2.40 -14.65
C PHE A 139 -1.16 1.14 -14.36
N ASN A 140 -0.16 1.27 -13.48
CA ASN A 140 0.77 0.19 -13.16
C ASN A 140 1.14 0.14 -11.67
N GLY A 141 0.20 0.46 -10.82
CA GLY A 141 0.31 0.40 -9.35
C GLY A 141 -0.45 1.53 -8.70
N LEU A 142 -0.32 1.83 -7.43
CA LEU A 142 0.61 1.27 -6.45
C LEU A 142 -0.16 0.64 -5.28
N LYS A 143 -0.99 1.44 -4.56
CA LYS A 143 -1.68 1.01 -3.35
C LYS A 143 -2.96 1.78 -3.11
N SER A 144 -4.03 1.08 -2.73
CA SER A 144 -5.26 1.67 -2.20
C SER A 144 -5.35 1.48 -0.69
N GLY A 145 -6.17 2.29 -0.03
CA GLY A 145 -6.50 2.20 1.39
C GLY A 145 -7.93 2.63 1.65
N PHE A 146 -8.47 2.19 2.78
CA PHE A 146 -9.74 2.66 3.30
C PHE A 146 -9.73 2.57 4.81
N THR A 147 -10.12 3.65 5.47
CA THR A 147 -10.42 3.67 6.90
C THR A 147 -11.65 4.54 7.14
N ILE A 148 -12.24 4.42 8.34
CA ILE A 148 -13.46 5.19 8.67
C ILE A 148 -13.17 6.68 8.73
N LEU A 149 -12.02 7.07 9.31
CA LEU A 149 -11.64 8.48 9.48
C LEU A 149 -10.88 9.04 8.27
N GLY A 150 -10.13 8.20 7.57
CA GLY A 150 -9.30 8.63 6.43
C GLY A 150 -9.98 8.51 5.07
N GLY A 151 -11.22 8.02 5.01
CA GLY A 151 -11.94 7.80 3.76
C GLY A 151 -11.24 6.82 2.81
N LYS A 152 -11.60 6.84 1.54
CA LYS A 152 -10.94 6.06 0.50
C LYS A 152 -9.70 6.79 0.01
N CYS A 153 -8.55 6.14 0.10
CA CYS A 153 -7.26 6.67 -0.33
C CYS A 153 -6.68 5.82 -1.46
N LEU A 154 -5.95 6.46 -2.35
CA LEU A 154 -5.31 5.80 -3.48
C LEU A 154 -3.97 6.48 -3.79
N VAL A 155 -2.94 5.68 -3.95
CA VAL A 155 -1.74 6.04 -4.68
C VAL A 155 -1.75 5.26 -5.98
N ALA A 156 -1.97 5.93 -7.09
CA ALA A 156 -1.90 5.36 -8.43
C ALA A 156 -0.59 5.78 -9.11
N THR A 157 0.00 4.86 -9.86
CA THR A 157 1.17 5.13 -10.70
C THR A 157 0.84 4.82 -12.15
N SER A 158 1.45 5.59 -13.04
CA SER A 158 1.28 5.48 -14.49
C SER A 158 2.62 5.69 -15.17
N LYS A 159 2.83 5.00 -16.29
CA LYS A 159 3.92 5.28 -17.23
C LYS A 159 3.36 5.32 -18.63
N TYR A 160 3.40 6.50 -19.22
CA TYR A 160 2.92 6.75 -20.58
C TYR A 160 3.92 7.59 -21.34
N ASP A 161 4.31 7.14 -22.53
CA ASP A 161 5.28 7.81 -23.42
C ASP A 161 6.58 8.26 -22.69
N GLY A 162 7.13 7.36 -21.88
CA GLY A 162 8.33 7.60 -21.10
C GLY A 162 8.12 8.45 -19.84
N VAL A 163 6.94 9.07 -19.66
CA VAL A 163 6.63 9.92 -18.52
C VAL A 163 5.99 9.10 -17.40
N GLU A 164 6.62 9.14 -16.25
CA GLU A 164 6.05 8.55 -15.01
C GLU A 164 5.20 9.59 -14.27
N THR A 165 4.03 9.17 -13.81
CA THR A 165 3.10 10.02 -13.07
C THR A 165 2.65 9.29 -11.80
N ILE A 166 2.69 9.99 -10.68
CA ILE A 166 2.15 9.51 -9.41
C ILE A 166 0.97 10.41 -9.04
N ILE A 167 -0.16 9.78 -8.74
CA ILE A 167 -1.41 10.43 -8.34
C ILE A 167 -1.72 9.97 -6.93
N VAL A 168 -2.00 10.91 -6.04
CA VAL A 168 -2.41 10.64 -4.66
C VAL A 168 -3.77 11.24 -4.41
N MET A 169 -4.70 10.39 -4.01
CA MET A 169 -6.04 10.73 -3.57
C MET A 169 -6.15 10.40 -2.09
N LEU A 170 -6.61 11.35 -1.29
CA LEU A 170 -6.86 11.18 0.14
C LEU A 170 -8.29 11.62 0.44
N ASP A 171 -8.92 10.96 1.42
CA ASP A 171 -10.27 11.30 1.91
C ASP A 171 -11.32 11.40 0.79
N SER A 172 -11.30 10.44 -0.13
CA SER A 172 -12.26 10.30 -1.22
C SER A 172 -13.35 9.28 -0.86
N THR A 173 -14.30 9.11 -1.77
CA THR A 173 -15.32 8.05 -1.67
C THR A 173 -14.88 6.78 -2.41
N PRO A 174 -15.42 5.61 -2.06
CA PRO A 174 -15.18 4.38 -2.83
C PRO A 174 -15.62 4.48 -4.30
N GLN A 175 -16.61 5.31 -4.59
CA GLN A 175 -17.18 5.52 -5.93
C GLN A 175 -16.29 6.42 -6.78
N ASP A 176 -15.76 7.51 -6.19
CA ASP A 176 -15.12 8.58 -6.95
C ASP A 176 -13.61 8.41 -7.11
N VAL A 177 -12.93 7.79 -6.12
CA VAL A 177 -11.47 7.74 -6.04
C VAL A 177 -10.78 7.26 -7.31
N PHE A 178 -11.34 6.26 -7.98
CA PHE A 178 -10.74 5.68 -9.19
C PHE A 178 -11.05 6.54 -10.42
N GLN A 179 -12.29 7.06 -10.53
CA GLN A 179 -12.68 7.96 -11.62
C GLN A 179 -11.90 9.27 -11.58
N ASP A 180 -11.70 9.84 -10.40
CA ASP A 180 -10.97 11.08 -10.24
C ASP A 180 -9.48 10.89 -10.50
N ALA A 181 -8.90 9.74 -10.13
CA ALA A 181 -7.54 9.39 -10.52
C ALA A 181 -7.38 9.31 -12.05
N GLU A 182 -8.36 8.74 -12.76
CA GLU A 182 -8.37 8.71 -14.23
C GLU A 182 -8.46 10.13 -14.84
N LYS A 183 -9.35 10.97 -14.32
CA LYS A 183 -9.48 12.37 -14.77
C LYS A 183 -8.16 13.15 -14.56
N LEU A 184 -7.51 12.96 -13.41
CA LEU A 184 -6.22 13.59 -13.14
C LEU A 184 -5.13 13.10 -14.10
N LEU A 185 -5.09 11.80 -14.41
CA LEU A 185 -4.15 11.27 -15.40
C LEU A 185 -4.41 11.87 -16.78
N GLN A 186 -5.66 11.89 -17.24
CA GLN A 186 -6.03 12.46 -18.53
C GLN A 186 -5.66 13.94 -18.63
N TRP A 187 -5.94 14.72 -17.59
CA TRP A 187 -5.53 16.13 -17.49
C TRP A 187 -4.00 16.28 -17.61
N ARG A 188 -3.24 15.43 -16.91
CA ARG A 188 -1.76 15.45 -16.98
C ARG A 188 -1.26 15.12 -18.37
N LEU A 189 -1.79 14.08 -19.01
CA LEU A 189 -1.40 13.65 -20.35
C LEU A 189 -1.74 14.70 -21.42
N LYS A 190 -2.88 15.39 -21.30
CA LYS A 190 -3.23 16.52 -22.17
C LYS A 190 -2.21 17.63 -22.07
N ARG A 191 -1.84 18.04 -20.87
CA ARG A 191 -0.82 19.09 -20.65
C ARG A 191 0.57 18.73 -21.14
N LEU A 192 0.93 17.47 -21.11
CA LEU A 192 2.21 17.03 -21.69
C LEU A 192 2.23 17.21 -23.20
N LYS A 193 1.13 16.92 -23.89
CA LYS A 193 1.01 17.11 -25.35
C LYS A 193 0.99 18.59 -25.78
N GLU A 194 0.44 19.46 -24.94
CA GLU A 194 0.39 20.91 -25.19
C GLU A 194 1.75 21.60 -25.01
N ASN A 195 2.69 20.98 -24.30
CA ASN A 195 4.01 21.53 -23.99
C ASN A 195 5.16 20.87 -24.78
N MET A 196 4.84 19.99 -25.74
CA MET A 196 5.77 19.40 -26.71
C MET A 196 5.63 20.08 -28.06
#